data_4d13ba37e20562c2cac595d68ab42ca4
#
_entry.id   4d13ba37e20562c2cac595d68ab42ca4
#
_cell.length_a   1.000
_cell.length_b   1.000
_cell.length_c   1.000
_cell.angle_alpha   90.00
_cell.angle_beta   90.00
_cell.angle_gamma   90.00
#
_symmetry.space_group_name_H-M   'P 1'
#
loop_
_entity.id
_entity.type
_entity.pdbx_description
1 polymer ?
#
loop_
_entity_poly.entity_id
_entity_poly.type
_entity_poly.pdbx_seq_one_letter_code
_entity_poly.pdbx_strand_id
1 'polypeptide(L)'
;EKSGKIYVVKKINKYMEEFKMAVKVAINGFGRIGRLAFRQMFGAEGYEVVAINDLTDPKMLANLLKYDSSQGRYAGHTVEAGEGSITVDGHTITIYKEPKAENLPWGELNVDVVLECTGFYTSKEKASAHIAAGAKKVVISAPAGKDLPTIVYGVNEGTLTAEDTVISAASCTTNCLAPMAKALNDYAPILSGIMSTIHAYTGDQMVLDGPHRKGDLRRARAAACNIVPNSTGAAKAIGLVIPELSGKLIGSAQRVPVATGSSTILVAVVKSEEEVTI
;
A
#
# COMPACT_ATOMS: atom_id res chain seq x y z
N GLU A 1 14.27 -10.92 -49.09
CA GLU A 1 15.21 -10.46 -48.03
C GLU A 1 14.57 -9.58 -46.95
N LYS A 2 13.56 -8.73 -47.25
CA LYS A 2 12.88 -7.89 -46.26
C LYS A 2 11.99 -8.66 -45.30
N SER A 3 11.38 -9.78 -45.72
CA SER A 3 10.49 -10.59 -44.81
C SER A 3 11.24 -11.37 -43.75
N GLY A 4 12.45 -11.83 -44.04
CA GLY A 4 13.29 -12.56 -43.10
C GLY A 4 13.82 -11.70 -41.95
N LYS A 5 14.16 -10.42 -42.23
CA LYS A 5 14.60 -9.47 -41.18
C LYS A 5 13.48 -9.12 -40.17
N ILE A 6 12.24 -8.94 -40.66
CA ILE A 6 11.08 -8.65 -39.81
C ILE A 6 10.75 -9.86 -38.92
N TYR A 7 10.89 -11.09 -39.42
CA TYR A 7 10.64 -12.31 -38.68
C TYR A 7 11.68 -12.51 -37.55
N VAL A 8 12.95 -12.24 -37.86
CA VAL A 8 14.05 -12.30 -36.87
C VAL A 8 13.89 -11.27 -35.78
N VAL A 9 13.55 -10.02 -36.13
CA VAL A 9 13.31 -8.94 -35.15
C VAL A 9 12.09 -9.27 -34.28
N LYS A 10 10.99 -9.77 -34.85
CA LYS A 10 9.83 -10.22 -34.06
C LYS A 10 10.17 -11.38 -33.13
N LYS A 11 11.00 -12.31 -33.57
CA LYS A 11 11.43 -13.46 -32.76
C LYS A 11 12.40 -13.01 -31.64
N ILE A 12 13.30 -12.07 -31.94
CA ILE A 12 14.19 -11.47 -30.95
C ILE A 12 13.38 -10.66 -29.91
N ASN A 13 12.42 -9.83 -30.35
CA ASN A 13 11.55 -9.09 -29.42
C ASN A 13 10.71 -10.03 -28.56
N LYS A 14 10.16 -11.13 -29.11
CA LYS A 14 9.46 -12.16 -28.34
C LYS A 14 10.40 -12.84 -27.34
N TYR A 15 11.65 -13.15 -27.71
CA TYR A 15 12.66 -13.68 -26.78
C TYR A 15 13.06 -12.64 -25.72
N MET A 16 13.12 -11.35 -26.07
CA MET A 16 13.43 -10.28 -25.11
C MET A 16 12.25 -10.01 -24.16
N GLU A 17 11.01 -10.23 -24.60
CA GLU A 17 9.80 -10.19 -23.74
C GLU A 17 9.75 -11.42 -22.79
N GLU A 18 10.14 -12.60 -23.26
CA GLU A 18 10.26 -13.82 -22.43
C GLU A 18 11.37 -13.74 -21.37
N PHE A 19 12.36 -12.85 -21.50
CA PHE A 19 13.43 -12.62 -20.55
C PHE A 19 13.24 -11.43 -19.62
N LYS A 20 12.07 -10.79 -19.60
CA LYS A 20 11.75 -9.82 -18.57
C LYS A 20 11.50 -10.60 -17.27
N MET A 21 12.57 -10.82 -16.50
CA MET A 21 12.47 -11.50 -15.22
C MET A 21 11.45 -10.79 -14.35
N ALA A 22 10.48 -11.54 -13.82
CA ALA A 22 9.49 -11.01 -12.90
C ALA A 22 10.18 -10.40 -11.67
N VAL A 23 9.67 -9.28 -11.19
CA VAL A 23 10.14 -8.65 -9.95
C VAL A 23 9.80 -9.57 -8.78
N LYS A 24 10.81 -10.02 -8.06
CA LYS A 24 10.65 -10.89 -6.88
C LYS A 24 10.21 -10.06 -5.69
N VAL A 25 9.00 -10.33 -5.23
CA VAL A 25 8.37 -9.60 -4.13
C VAL A 25 8.27 -10.49 -2.90
N ALA A 26 8.71 -9.97 -1.76
CA ALA A 26 8.38 -10.52 -0.45
C ALA A 26 7.38 -9.61 0.28
N ILE A 27 6.47 -10.22 1.05
CA ILE A 27 5.48 -9.49 1.83
C ILE A 27 5.79 -9.68 3.31
N ASN A 28 6.11 -8.60 4.01
CA ASN A 28 6.28 -8.59 5.46
C ASN A 28 5.00 -8.08 6.13
N GLY A 29 4.29 -8.97 6.81
CA GLY A 29 2.96 -8.74 7.37
C GLY A 29 1.83 -9.14 6.42
N PHE A 30 1.21 -10.27 6.69
CA PHE A 30 0.12 -10.82 5.88
C PHE A 30 -1.26 -10.50 6.49
N GLY A 31 -1.39 -9.27 7.01
CA GLY A 31 -2.63 -8.66 7.47
C GLY A 31 -3.55 -8.27 6.32
N ARG A 32 -4.46 -7.32 6.56
CA ARG A 32 -5.40 -6.83 5.54
C ARG A 32 -4.69 -6.38 4.25
N ILE A 33 -3.70 -5.51 4.39
CA ILE A 33 -3.00 -4.92 3.23
C ILE A 33 -2.16 -5.97 2.51
N GLY A 34 -1.35 -6.75 3.24
CA GLY A 34 -0.51 -7.79 2.63
C GLY A 34 -1.32 -8.81 1.84
N ARG A 35 -2.46 -9.29 2.38
CA ARG A 35 -3.33 -10.25 1.66
C ARG A 35 -4.00 -9.65 0.43
N LEU A 36 -4.44 -8.39 0.50
CA LEU A 36 -5.06 -7.75 -0.67
C LEU A 36 -4.04 -7.42 -1.75
N ALA A 37 -2.84 -6.99 -1.37
CA ALA A 37 -1.73 -6.82 -2.30
C ALA A 37 -1.36 -8.17 -2.97
N PHE A 38 -1.26 -9.24 -2.19
CA PHE A 38 -1.04 -10.59 -2.70
C PHE A 38 -2.09 -10.98 -3.76
N ARG A 39 -3.38 -10.80 -3.46
CA ARG A 39 -4.47 -11.11 -4.41
C ARG A 39 -4.38 -10.36 -5.73
N GLN A 40 -3.79 -9.17 -5.73
CA GLN A 40 -3.60 -8.36 -6.94
C GLN A 40 -2.34 -8.77 -7.73
N MET A 41 -1.29 -9.19 -7.04
CA MET A 41 -0.01 -9.53 -7.66
C MET A 41 0.06 -10.99 -8.11
N PHE A 42 -0.61 -11.92 -7.40
CA PHE A 42 -0.56 -13.33 -7.73
C PHE A 42 -1.15 -13.60 -9.12
N GLY A 43 -0.34 -14.16 -10.00
CA GLY A 43 -0.70 -14.41 -11.39
C GLY A 43 -0.67 -13.16 -12.30
N ALA A 44 -0.35 -11.97 -11.77
CA ALA A 44 -0.16 -10.78 -12.59
C ALA A 44 1.21 -10.82 -13.28
N GLU A 45 1.25 -10.33 -14.53
CA GLU A 45 2.48 -10.25 -15.31
C GLU A 45 3.50 -9.30 -14.64
N GLY A 46 4.76 -9.68 -14.62
CA GLY A 46 5.86 -8.89 -14.11
C GLY A 46 6.14 -9.02 -12.62
N TYR A 47 5.35 -9.80 -11.87
CA TYR A 47 5.54 -10.03 -10.42
C TYR A 47 5.62 -11.51 -10.07
N GLU A 48 6.47 -11.82 -9.09
CA GLU A 48 6.55 -13.12 -8.45
C GLU A 48 6.58 -12.93 -6.93
N VAL A 49 5.55 -13.39 -6.21
CA VAL A 49 5.57 -13.39 -4.75
C VAL A 49 6.33 -14.60 -4.28
N VAL A 50 7.57 -14.40 -3.83
CA VAL A 50 8.50 -15.49 -3.47
C VAL A 50 8.45 -15.88 -2.01
N ALA A 51 8.01 -14.98 -1.11
CA ALA A 51 7.98 -15.24 0.32
C ALA A 51 6.97 -14.33 1.05
N ILE A 52 6.49 -14.82 2.18
CA ILE A 52 5.70 -14.06 3.13
C ILE A 52 6.33 -14.21 4.51
N ASN A 53 6.39 -13.14 5.29
CA ASN A 53 6.71 -13.18 6.71
C ASN A 53 5.52 -12.73 7.53
N ASP A 54 5.04 -13.57 8.44
CA ASP A 54 3.99 -13.23 9.41
C ASP A 54 4.10 -14.18 10.61
N LEU A 55 3.87 -13.68 11.81
CA LEU A 55 3.98 -14.49 13.04
C LEU A 55 2.79 -15.42 13.26
N THR A 56 1.74 -15.26 12.47
CA THR A 56 0.51 -16.06 12.52
C THR A 56 0.71 -17.43 11.86
N ASP A 57 -0.05 -18.41 12.31
CA ASP A 57 -0.03 -19.76 11.77
C ASP A 57 -0.49 -19.81 10.30
N PRO A 58 0.19 -20.57 9.41
CA PRO A 58 -0.15 -20.68 7.99
C PRO A 58 -1.59 -21.11 7.72
N LYS A 59 -2.17 -21.98 8.54
CA LYS A 59 -3.57 -22.39 8.41
C LYS A 59 -4.52 -21.22 8.59
N MET A 60 -4.26 -20.35 9.57
CA MET A 60 -5.05 -19.14 9.78
C MET A 60 -4.86 -18.16 8.62
N LEU A 61 -3.63 -17.93 8.16
CA LEU A 61 -3.33 -17.04 7.03
C LEU A 61 -3.98 -17.51 5.73
N ALA A 62 -3.93 -18.81 5.43
CA ALA A 62 -4.60 -19.40 4.26
C ALA A 62 -6.12 -19.22 4.33
N ASN A 63 -6.74 -19.44 5.50
CA ASN A 63 -8.17 -19.21 5.70
C ASN A 63 -8.55 -17.75 5.47
N LEU A 64 -7.75 -16.81 6.02
CA LEU A 64 -8.00 -15.37 5.86
C LEU A 64 -7.69 -14.87 4.43
N LEU A 65 -6.79 -15.53 3.69
CA LEU A 65 -6.58 -15.26 2.27
C LEU A 65 -7.78 -15.73 1.44
N LYS A 66 -8.31 -16.91 1.77
CA LYS A 66 -9.43 -17.53 1.05
C LYS A 66 -10.76 -16.79 1.28
N TYR A 67 -11.00 -16.37 2.52
CA TYR A 67 -12.27 -15.75 2.93
C TYR A 67 -12.02 -14.34 3.48
N ASP A 68 -12.66 -13.36 2.91
CA ASP A 68 -12.59 -11.97 3.35
C ASP A 68 -14.00 -11.39 3.44
N SER A 69 -14.37 -10.91 4.63
CA SER A 69 -15.71 -10.39 4.89
C SER A 69 -16.04 -9.12 4.12
N SER A 70 -15.02 -8.33 3.73
CA SER A 70 -15.20 -7.06 3.04
C SER A 70 -14.95 -7.14 1.53
N GLN A 71 -14.04 -8.04 1.11
CA GLN A 71 -13.61 -8.19 -0.29
C GLN A 71 -14.10 -9.50 -0.92
N GLY A 72 -14.83 -10.29 -0.15
CA GLY A 72 -15.38 -11.56 -0.61
C GLY A 72 -14.34 -12.69 -0.70
N ARG A 73 -14.84 -13.84 -1.12
CA ARG A 73 -14.02 -15.03 -1.31
C ARG A 73 -12.98 -14.80 -2.43
N TYR A 74 -11.78 -15.36 -2.26
CA TYR A 74 -10.76 -15.41 -3.32
C TYR A 74 -11.18 -16.45 -4.37
N ALA A 75 -12.22 -16.07 -5.15
CA ALA A 75 -12.84 -16.94 -6.13
C ALA A 75 -11.90 -17.23 -7.31
N GLY A 76 -12.01 -18.45 -7.86
CA GLY A 76 -11.15 -18.87 -8.98
C GLY A 76 -9.79 -19.39 -8.55
N HIS A 77 -9.42 -19.30 -7.27
CA HIS A 77 -8.15 -19.77 -6.75
C HIS A 77 -8.34 -20.85 -5.69
N THR A 78 -7.49 -21.89 -5.76
CA THR A 78 -7.34 -22.85 -4.67
C THR A 78 -6.35 -22.30 -3.66
N VAL A 79 -6.65 -22.43 -2.37
CA VAL A 79 -5.76 -21.98 -1.29
C VAL A 79 -5.67 -23.09 -0.24
N GLU A 80 -4.46 -23.57 0.00
CA GLU A 80 -4.17 -24.65 0.94
C GLU A 80 -3.05 -24.22 1.90
N ALA A 81 -3.13 -24.70 3.14
CA ALA A 81 -2.08 -24.49 4.12
C ALA A 81 -1.18 -25.72 4.16
N GLY A 82 0.13 -25.50 4.10
CA GLY A 82 1.17 -26.49 4.37
C GLY A 82 1.88 -26.25 5.70
N GLU A 83 2.84 -27.10 6.02
CA GLU A 83 3.76 -26.87 7.13
C GLU A 83 4.72 -25.73 6.76
N GLY A 84 4.55 -24.55 7.42
CA GLY A 84 5.35 -23.36 7.12
C GLY A 84 5.10 -22.75 5.75
N SER A 85 3.96 -23.01 5.10
CA SER A 85 3.69 -22.52 3.75
C SER A 85 2.20 -22.30 3.47
N ILE A 86 1.92 -21.56 2.40
CA ILE A 86 0.62 -21.50 1.74
C ILE A 86 0.82 -21.88 0.28
N THR A 87 -0.06 -22.74 -0.24
CA THR A 87 -0.09 -23.09 -1.65
C THR A 87 -1.31 -22.47 -2.31
N VAL A 88 -1.10 -21.72 -3.38
CA VAL A 88 -2.16 -21.11 -4.19
C VAL A 88 -2.02 -21.62 -5.62
N ASP A 89 -3.06 -22.27 -6.15
CA ASP A 89 -3.09 -22.88 -7.49
C ASP A 89 -1.85 -23.74 -7.80
N GLY A 90 -1.41 -24.52 -6.80
CA GLY A 90 -0.23 -25.37 -6.91
C GLY A 90 1.12 -24.67 -6.69
N HIS A 91 1.15 -23.33 -6.58
CA HIS A 91 2.37 -22.56 -6.26
C HIS A 91 2.53 -22.43 -4.74
N THR A 92 3.59 -23.03 -4.20
CA THR A 92 3.88 -23.01 -2.77
C THR A 92 4.75 -21.83 -2.40
N ILE A 93 4.29 -21.03 -1.42
CA ILE A 93 4.96 -19.83 -0.92
C ILE A 93 5.31 -20.07 0.55
N THR A 94 6.60 -19.95 0.88
CA THR A 94 7.08 -20.12 2.26
C THR A 94 6.60 -18.99 3.16
N ILE A 95 6.15 -19.37 4.36
CA ILE A 95 5.79 -18.42 5.44
C ILE A 95 6.92 -18.45 6.47
N TYR A 96 7.64 -17.36 6.56
CA TYR A 96 8.61 -17.13 7.63
C TYR A 96 7.89 -16.60 8.88
N LYS A 97 8.40 -16.94 10.05
CA LYS A 97 7.86 -16.48 11.35
C LYS A 97 8.94 -15.71 12.12
N GLU A 98 9.61 -14.81 11.43
CA GLU A 98 10.74 -14.06 11.99
C GLU A 98 10.27 -12.67 12.47
N PRO A 99 10.38 -12.37 13.78
CA PRO A 99 9.98 -11.08 14.32
C PRO A 99 10.94 -9.94 13.97
N LYS A 100 12.20 -10.25 13.62
CA LYS A 100 13.24 -9.27 13.30
C LYS A 100 13.55 -9.29 11.80
N ALA A 101 13.29 -8.18 11.13
CA ALA A 101 13.43 -8.09 9.68
C ALA A 101 14.86 -8.35 9.19
N GLU A 102 15.86 -8.01 9.99
CA GLU A 102 17.28 -8.23 9.67
C GLU A 102 17.68 -9.71 9.53
N ASN A 103 16.89 -10.64 10.12
CA ASN A 103 17.15 -12.06 10.08
C ASN A 103 16.44 -12.79 8.92
N LEU A 104 15.67 -12.06 8.12
CA LEU A 104 14.92 -12.63 7.00
C LEU A 104 15.85 -12.92 5.82
N PRO A 105 15.65 -14.02 5.07
CA PRO A 105 16.58 -14.47 4.03
C PRO A 105 16.38 -13.76 2.68
N TRP A 106 16.15 -12.46 2.69
CA TRP A 106 15.84 -11.71 1.47
C TRP A 106 16.96 -11.76 0.42
N GLY A 107 18.22 -11.74 0.87
CA GLY A 107 19.38 -11.88 -0.01
C GLY A 107 19.46 -13.24 -0.67
N GLU A 108 19.22 -14.33 0.07
CA GLU A 108 19.24 -15.71 -0.44
C GLU A 108 18.14 -15.94 -1.48
N LEU A 109 16.97 -15.35 -1.25
CA LEU A 109 15.82 -15.43 -2.15
C LEU A 109 15.92 -14.47 -3.34
N ASN A 110 16.94 -13.60 -3.38
CA ASN A 110 17.10 -12.54 -4.36
C ASN A 110 15.87 -11.63 -4.46
N VAL A 111 15.36 -11.19 -3.31
CA VAL A 111 14.17 -10.32 -3.24
C VAL A 111 14.49 -8.94 -3.81
N ASP A 112 13.75 -8.53 -4.83
CA ASP A 112 13.86 -7.20 -5.41
C ASP A 112 13.13 -6.17 -4.58
N VAL A 113 11.91 -6.49 -4.13
CA VAL A 113 11.05 -5.55 -3.39
C VAL A 113 10.43 -6.24 -2.18
N VAL A 114 10.54 -5.62 -1.01
CA VAL A 114 9.73 -5.97 0.16
C VAL A 114 8.55 -5.03 0.26
N LEU A 115 7.33 -5.58 0.32
CA LEU A 115 6.15 -4.84 0.76
C LEU A 115 6.06 -4.92 2.28
N GLU A 116 6.34 -3.82 2.95
CA GLU A 116 6.24 -3.70 4.41
C GLU A 116 4.79 -3.36 4.81
N CYS A 117 4.07 -4.35 5.31
CA CYS A 117 2.65 -4.28 5.63
C CYS A 117 2.33 -4.54 7.12
N THR A 118 3.35 -4.61 7.99
CA THR A 118 3.15 -4.86 9.43
C THR A 118 2.67 -3.64 10.20
N GLY A 119 3.04 -2.44 9.74
CA GLY A 119 2.86 -1.19 10.46
C GLY A 119 3.88 -0.94 11.59
N PHE A 120 4.92 -1.78 11.74
CA PHE A 120 5.99 -1.62 12.72
C PHE A 120 7.22 -0.91 12.14
N TYR A 121 7.56 -1.16 10.90
CA TYR A 121 8.73 -0.61 10.20
C TYR A 121 8.35 0.64 9.39
N THR A 122 7.73 1.63 10.07
CA THR A 122 7.17 2.84 9.44
C THR A 122 8.11 4.05 9.51
N SER A 123 9.41 3.84 9.34
CA SER A 123 10.42 4.88 9.16
C SER A 123 11.53 4.35 8.28
N LYS A 124 12.32 5.24 7.66
CA LYS A 124 13.48 4.86 6.85
C LYS A 124 14.45 4.00 7.64
N GLU A 125 14.80 4.43 8.85
CA GLU A 125 15.70 3.72 9.75
C GLU A 125 15.23 2.27 10.00
N LYS A 126 13.99 2.09 10.45
CA LYS A 126 13.46 0.76 10.75
C LYS A 126 13.34 -0.11 9.50
N ALA A 127 12.79 0.43 8.41
CA ALA A 127 12.58 -0.34 7.18
C ALA A 127 13.90 -0.72 6.50
N SER A 128 14.99 -0.01 6.77
CA SER A 128 16.33 -0.36 6.28
C SER A 128 16.83 -1.71 6.82
N ALA A 129 16.20 -2.28 7.86
CA ALA A 129 16.46 -3.65 8.30
C ALA A 129 16.20 -4.69 7.18
N HIS A 130 15.23 -4.45 6.31
CA HIS A 130 14.99 -5.30 5.14
C HIS A 130 16.10 -5.18 4.08
N ILE A 131 16.68 -3.97 3.93
CA ILE A 131 17.83 -3.77 3.05
C ILE A 131 19.06 -4.50 3.62
N ALA A 132 19.27 -4.41 4.94
CA ALA A 132 20.34 -5.15 5.63
C ALA A 132 20.17 -6.66 5.47
N ALA A 133 18.93 -7.18 5.40
CA ALA A 133 18.59 -8.57 5.12
C ALA A 133 18.78 -8.96 3.63
N GLY A 134 19.16 -8.02 2.76
CA GLY A 134 19.50 -8.27 1.36
C GLY A 134 18.41 -7.95 0.33
N ALA A 135 17.30 -7.33 0.73
CA ALA A 135 16.33 -6.80 -0.23
C ALA A 135 16.89 -5.58 -0.97
N LYS A 136 16.53 -5.39 -2.24
CA LYS A 136 17.00 -4.23 -3.02
C LYS A 136 16.20 -2.97 -2.74
N LYS A 137 14.88 -3.10 -2.53
CA LYS A 137 13.95 -1.98 -2.29
C LYS A 137 12.92 -2.36 -1.22
N VAL A 138 12.40 -1.36 -0.51
CA VAL A 138 11.29 -1.52 0.45
C VAL A 138 10.20 -0.50 0.14
N VAL A 139 8.96 -0.98 0.03
CA VAL A 139 7.76 -0.16 -0.08
C VAL A 139 6.96 -0.28 1.21
N ILE A 140 6.90 0.78 1.99
CA ILE A 140 6.13 0.84 3.23
C ILE A 140 4.68 1.17 2.89
N SER A 141 3.73 0.29 3.23
CA SER A 141 2.30 0.47 2.96
C SER A 141 1.59 1.43 3.92
N ALA A 142 2.31 2.39 4.47
CA ALA A 142 1.83 3.35 5.46
C ALA A 142 2.63 4.65 5.40
N PRO A 143 2.14 5.77 5.99
CA PRO A 143 2.96 6.97 6.18
C PRO A 143 4.21 6.66 7.00
N ALA A 144 5.37 7.12 6.57
CA ALA A 144 6.67 6.70 7.11
C ALA A 144 7.68 7.84 7.38
N GLY A 145 7.18 9.02 7.74
CA GLY A 145 8.05 10.16 8.06
C GLY A 145 8.28 11.10 6.87
N LYS A 146 9.32 11.95 6.98
CA LYS A 146 9.66 12.97 5.97
C LYS A 146 11.06 12.75 5.37
N ASP A 147 11.77 11.75 5.86
CA ASP A 147 13.16 11.43 5.54
C ASP A 147 13.29 10.39 4.41
N LEU A 148 12.16 10.09 3.77
CA LEU A 148 12.06 9.20 2.62
C LEU A 148 10.97 9.67 1.66
N PRO A 149 11.04 9.33 0.36
CA PRO A 149 10.01 9.68 -0.61
C PRO A 149 8.64 9.12 -0.20
N THR A 150 7.62 9.97 -0.25
CA THR A 150 6.22 9.57 -0.12
C THR A 150 5.57 9.63 -1.50
N ILE A 151 5.12 8.49 -1.99
CA ILE A 151 4.65 8.33 -3.38
C ILE A 151 3.17 8.01 -3.41
N VAL A 152 2.46 8.69 -4.29
CA VAL A 152 1.13 8.34 -4.75
C VAL A 152 1.18 8.11 -6.26
N TYR A 153 0.88 6.90 -6.69
CA TYR A 153 0.91 6.52 -8.10
C TYR A 153 -0.06 7.39 -8.92
N GLY A 154 0.37 7.81 -10.10
CA GLY A 154 -0.37 8.75 -10.97
C GLY A 154 -0.25 10.21 -10.54
N VAL A 155 0.52 10.52 -9.49
CA VAL A 155 0.70 11.90 -8.99
C VAL A 155 2.17 12.31 -9.00
N ASN A 156 3.03 11.54 -8.34
CA ASN A 156 4.45 11.91 -8.18
C ASN A 156 5.45 10.74 -8.28
N GLU A 157 5.06 9.59 -8.82
CA GLU A 157 5.99 8.46 -9.02
C GLU A 157 7.19 8.80 -9.88
N GLY A 158 7.05 9.78 -10.80
CA GLY A 158 8.14 10.26 -11.64
C GLY A 158 9.26 10.99 -10.86
N THR A 159 9.07 11.26 -9.56
CA THR A 159 10.12 11.84 -8.71
C THR A 159 11.09 10.81 -8.16
N LEU A 160 10.78 9.50 -8.29
CA LEU A 160 11.64 8.42 -7.81
C LEU A 160 12.92 8.33 -8.61
N THR A 161 13.99 8.03 -7.90
CA THR A 161 15.32 7.79 -8.46
C THR A 161 15.79 6.36 -8.16
N ALA A 162 16.87 5.94 -8.79
CA ALA A 162 17.48 4.63 -8.54
C ALA A 162 18.00 4.48 -7.11
N GLU A 163 18.41 5.59 -6.49
CA GLU A 163 18.97 5.68 -5.13
C GLU A 163 17.90 5.52 -4.04
N ASP A 164 16.62 5.68 -4.37
CA ASP A 164 15.52 5.54 -3.43
C ASP A 164 15.27 4.06 -3.12
N THR A 165 15.90 3.57 -2.07
CA THR A 165 15.80 2.16 -1.64
C THR A 165 14.62 1.90 -0.70
N VAL A 166 14.15 2.90 0.03
CA VAL A 166 13.00 2.82 0.95
C VAL A 166 12.05 3.96 0.63
N ILE A 167 10.81 3.61 0.32
CA ILE A 167 9.75 4.57 0.00
C ILE A 167 8.48 4.31 0.80
N SER A 168 7.66 5.34 0.97
CA SER A 168 6.32 5.23 1.54
C SER A 168 5.26 5.30 0.43
N ALA A 169 4.32 4.37 0.41
CA ALA A 169 3.13 4.42 -0.43
C ALA A 169 2.01 5.29 0.18
N ALA A 170 2.35 6.18 1.11
CA ALA A 170 1.44 7.10 1.80
C ALA A 170 0.32 6.41 2.60
N SER A 171 -0.72 7.15 2.97
CA SER A 171 -1.92 6.62 3.61
C SER A 171 -3.04 6.40 2.60
N CYS A 172 -4.04 5.59 2.96
CA CYS A 172 -5.25 5.41 2.16
C CYS A 172 -5.94 6.75 1.83
N THR A 173 -6.05 7.65 2.81
CA THR A 173 -6.65 8.97 2.61
C THR A 173 -5.79 9.86 1.71
N THR A 174 -4.46 9.80 1.82
CA THR A 174 -3.56 10.55 0.93
C THR A 174 -3.66 10.04 -0.51
N ASN A 175 -3.76 8.72 -0.71
CA ASN A 175 -3.95 8.13 -2.03
C ASN A 175 -5.30 8.50 -2.67
N CYS A 176 -6.33 8.76 -1.87
CA CYS A 176 -7.61 9.28 -2.33
C CYS A 176 -7.55 10.79 -2.66
N LEU A 177 -6.96 11.59 -1.75
CA LEU A 177 -6.93 13.04 -1.85
C LEU A 177 -6.00 13.56 -2.95
N ALA A 178 -4.80 12.95 -3.10
CA ALA A 178 -3.77 13.51 -3.96
C ALA A 178 -4.15 13.55 -5.46
N PRO A 179 -4.72 12.50 -6.07
CA PRO A 179 -5.16 12.56 -7.46
C PRO A 179 -6.25 13.62 -7.68
N MET A 180 -7.22 13.72 -6.75
CA MET A 180 -8.29 14.71 -6.81
C MET A 180 -7.76 16.13 -6.66
N ALA A 181 -6.88 16.36 -5.69
CA ALA A 181 -6.26 17.66 -5.45
C ALA A 181 -5.33 18.07 -6.61
N LYS A 182 -4.60 17.09 -7.20
CA LYS A 182 -3.77 17.34 -8.37
C LYS A 182 -4.61 17.79 -9.55
N ALA A 183 -5.66 17.05 -9.91
CA ALA A 183 -6.52 17.38 -11.03
C ALA A 183 -7.14 18.77 -10.88
N LEU A 184 -7.61 19.11 -9.67
CA LEU A 184 -8.15 20.44 -9.41
C LEU A 184 -7.08 21.53 -9.46
N ASN A 185 -5.91 21.29 -8.86
CA ASN A 185 -4.81 22.26 -8.82
C ASN A 185 -4.19 22.52 -10.20
N ASP A 186 -4.15 21.50 -11.07
CA ASP A 186 -3.68 21.63 -12.45
C ASP A 186 -4.68 22.44 -13.31
N TYR A 187 -5.99 22.30 -13.03
CA TYR A 187 -7.04 23.07 -13.71
C TYR A 187 -7.15 24.50 -13.18
N ALA A 188 -7.21 24.67 -11.87
CA ALA A 188 -7.31 25.97 -11.20
C ALA A 188 -6.54 25.91 -9.87
N PRO A 189 -5.42 26.68 -9.73
CA PRO A 189 -4.55 26.59 -8.57
C PRO A 189 -5.28 26.75 -7.25
N ILE A 190 -5.13 25.78 -6.34
CA ILE A 190 -5.72 25.79 -5.01
C ILE A 190 -4.99 26.82 -4.14
N LEU A 191 -5.73 27.75 -3.57
CA LEU A 191 -5.26 28.77 -2.63
C LEU A 191 -5.35 28.28 -1.19
N SER A 192 -6.48 27.66 -0.83
CA SER A 192 -6.72 27.06 0.48
C SER A 192 -7.84 26.03 0.37
N GLY A 193 -7.94 25.13 1.37
CA GLY A 193 -9.03 24.16 1.37
C GLY A 193 -9.18 23.38 2.66
N ILE A 194 -10.32 22.73 2.78
CA ILE A 194 -10.67 21.83 3.87
C ILE A 194 -10.99 20.46 3.29
N MET A 195 -10.35 19.45 3.83
CA MET A 195 -10.66 18.05 3.52
C MET A 195 -11.34 17.38 4.70
N SER A 196 -12.43 16.67 4.44
CA SER A 196 -13.07 15.79 5.43
C SER A 196 -13.16 14.38 4.86
N THR A 197 -12.77 13.37 5.65
CA THR A 197 -12.96 11.98 5.26
C THR A 197 -13.93 11.27 6.19
N ILE A 198 -14.97 10.68 5.59
CA ILE A 198 -15.92 9.76 6.23
C ILE A 198 -15.33 8.38 6.01
N HIS A 199 -14.68 7.85 7.04
CA HIS A 199 -13.74 6.74 6.88
C HIS A 199 -14.28 5.46 7.51
N ALA A 200 -14.17 4.36 6.78
CA ALA A 200 -14.42 3.02 7.33
C ALA A 200 -13.55 2.78 8.58
N TYR A 201 -14.04 2.00 9.54
CA TYR A 201 -13.21 1.59 10.67
C TYR A 201 -12.05 0.68 10.19
N THR A 202 -10.98 0.63 10.92
CA THR A 202 -9.80 -0.17 10.61
C THR A 202 -9.35 -0.95 11.85
N GLY A 203 -8.44 -1.92 11.67
CA GLY A 203 -7.98 -2.80 12.73
C GLY A 203 -7.18 -2.12 13.85
N ASP A 204 -6.97 -0.80 13.80
CA ASP A 204 -6.41 -0.02 14.89
C ASP A 204 -7.47 0.44 15.91
N GLN A 205 -8.75 0.30 15.60
CA GLN A 205 -9.86 0.55 16.51
C GLN A 205 -10.25 -0.71 17.27
N MET A 206 -11.01 -0.54 18.35
CA MET A 206 -11.49 -1.65 19.16
C MET A 206 -12.79 -2.22 18.59
N VAL A 207 -12.96 -3.53 18.63
CA VAL A 207 -14.23 -4.21 18.26
C VAL A 207 -15.32 -3.85 19.27
N LEU A 208 -15.02 -4.01 20.56
CA LEU A 208 -15.82 -3.51 21.69
C LEU A 208 -14.98 -2.45 22.44
N ASP A 209 -15.61 -1.72 23.36
CA ASP A 209 -14.89 -0.76 24.20
C ASP A 209 -13.70 -1.44 24.92
N GLY A 210 -12.53 -0.87 24.77
CA GLY A 210 -11.33 -1.46 25.34
C GLY A 210 -10.09 -0.56 25.21
N PRO A 211 -8.99 -0.91 25.88
CA PRO A 211 -7.79 -0.08 25.89
C PRO A 211 -7.14 -0.02 24.50
N HIS A 212 -7.04 1.18 23.96
CA HIS A 212 -6.35 1.42 22.69
C HIS A 212 -4.82 1.43 22.89
N ARG A 213 -4.06 0.76 21.99
CA ARG A 213 -2.60 0.56 22.10
C ARG A 213 -1.79 1.85 22.29
N LYS A 214 -2.28 2.97 21.74
CA LYS A 214 -1.63 4.29 21.79
C LYS A 214 -2.33 5.26 22.74
N GLY A 215 -3.25 4.78 23.60
CA GLY A 215 -3.97 5.61 24.56
C GLY A 215 -5.00 6.57 23.95
N ASP A 216 -5.41 6.38 22.70
CA ASP A 216 -6.44 7.22 22.05
C ASP A 216 -7.81 6.83 22.61
N LEU A 217 -8.40 7.69 23.44
CA LEU A 217 -9.69 7.47 24.11
C LEU A 217 -10.87 7.36 23.12
N ARG A 218 -10.80 8.02 21.96
CA ARG A 218 -11.85 7.95 20.93
C ARG A 218 -11.80 6.61 20.22
N ARG A 219 -10.61 6.13 19.83
CA ARG A 219 -10.41 4.83 19.18
C ARG A 219 -10.58 3.65 20.13
N ALA A 220 -10.66 3.91 21.45
CA ALA A 220 -10.96 2.92 22.47
C ALA A 220 -12.45 2.49 22.48
N ARG A 221 -13.30 3.18 21.72
CA ARG A 221 -14.74 2.87 21.62
C ARG A 221 -14.99 1.81 20.54
N ALA A 222 -16.09 1.08 20.68
CA ALA A 222 -16.53 0.06 19.73
C ALA A 222 -16.72 0.61 18.31
N ALA A 223 -15.96 0.10 17.37
CA ALA A 223 -15.85 0.63 16.01
C ALA A 223 -17.16 0.53 15.21
N ALA A 224 -17.89 -0.57 15.40
CA ALA A 224 -19.12 -0.84 14.65
C ALA A 224 -20.38 -0.15 15.21
N CYS A 225 -20.24 0.61 16.32
CA CYS A 225 -21.38 1.24 17.00
C CYS A 225 -21.23 2.78 17.12
N ASN A 226 -20.11 3.34 16.72
CA ASN A 226 -19.81 4.74 16.98
C ASN A 226 -19.31 5.49 15.74
N ILE A 227 -19.67 6.78 15.64
CA ILE A 227 -18.97 7.73 14.78
C ILE A 227 -17.84 8.32 15.63
N VAL A 228 -16.58 8.07 15.23
CA VAL A 228 -15.39 8.44 16.00
C VAL A 228 -14.63 9.54 15.30
N PRO A 229 -14.65 10.80 15.80
CA PRO A 229 -13.83 11.87 15.29
C PRO A 229 -12.34 11.55 15.47
N ASN A 230 -11.57 11.72 14.41
CA ASN A 230 -10.14 11.45 14.40
C ASN A 230 -9.36 12.62 13.77
N SER A 231 -8.11 12.76 14.18
CA SER A 231 -7.15 13.53 13.41
C SER A 231 -6.75 12.75 12.15
N THR A 232 -6.45 13.47 11.08
CA THR A 232 -5.85 12.91 9.87
C THR A 232 -4.58 13.66 9.51
N GLY A 233 -3.54 12.92 9.20
CA GLY A 233 -2.31 13.49 8.65
C GLY A 233 -2.35 13.75 7.15
N ALA A 234 -3.42 13.32 6.45
CA ALA A 234 -3.49 13.36 4.99
C ALA A 234 -3.38 14.77 4.41
N ALA A 235 -4.06 15.76 5.01
CA ALA A 235 -3.96 17.15 4.58
C ALA A 235 -2.54 17.73 4.72
N LYS A 236 -1.78 17.30 5.74
CA LYS A 236 -0.36 17.69 5.89
C LYS A 236 0.55 16.89 4.94
N ALA A 237 0.22 15.61 4.73
CA ALA A 237 1.00 14.73 3.86
C ALA A 237 0.87 15.09 2.38
N ILE A 238 -0.18 15.83 1.98
CA ILE A 238 -0.36 16.26 0.59
C ILE A 238 0.84 17.08 0.10
N GLY A 239 1.43 17.92 0.94
CA GLY A 239 2.62 18.70 0.62
C GLY A 239 3.90 17.87 0.40
N LEU A 240 3.91 16.58 0.79
CA LEU A 240 5.01 15.67 0.46
C LEU A 240 4.86 15.08 -0.95
N VAL A 241 3.65 15.07 -1.48
CA VAL A 241 3.29 14.49 -2.77
C VAL A 241 3.10 15.57 -3.83
N ILE A 242 2.50 16.70 -3.44
CA ILE A 242 2.26 17.89 -4.28
C ILE A 242 2.80 19.10 -3.50
N PRO A 243 4.08 19.46 -3.69
CA PRO A 243 4.75 20.50 -2.90
C PRO A 243 4.04 21.85 -2.91
N GLU A 244 3.38 22.21 -4.01
CA GLU A 244 2.63 23.47 -4.17
C GLU A 244 1.43 23.59 -3.22
N LEU A 245 0.94 22.46 -2.70
CA LEU A 245 -0.18 22.41 -1.76
C LEU A 245 0.29 22.37 -0.29
N SER A 246 1.58 22.51 -0.04
CA SER A 246 2.11 22.52 1.33
C SER A 246 1.50 23.67 2.13
N GLY A 247 0.87 23.33 3.26
CA GLY A 247 0.23 24.30 4.16
C GLY A 247 -1.12 24.86 3.70
N LYS A 248 -1.58 24.54 2.49
CA LYS A 248 -2.84 25.07 1.95
C LYS A 248 -4.09 24.28 2.38
N LEU A 249 -3.93 23.05 2.80
CA LEU A 249 -5.05 22.18 3.18
C LEU A 249 -5.02 21.84 4.67
N ILE A 250 -6.21 21.88 5.28
CA ILE A 250 -6.47 21.32 6.60
C ILE A 250 -7.44 20.14 6.47
N GLY A 251 -7.47 19.24 7.47
CA GLY A 251 -8.31 18.06 7.35
C GLY A 251 -8.81 17.49 8.67
N SER A 252 -9.97 16.85 8.58
CA SER A 252 -10.61 16.10 9.64
C SER A 252 -11.00 14.70 9.14
N ALA A 253 -11.23 13.77 10.07
CA ALA A 253 -11.71 12.44 9.77
C ALA A 253 -12.79 12.02 10.76
N GLN A 254 -13.81 11.33 10.27
CA GLN A 254 -14.81 10.64 11.09
C GLN A 254 -14.75 9.15 10.73
N ARG A 255 -14.40 8.31 11.70
CA ARG A 255 -14.55 6.86 11.55
C ARG A 255 -16.00 6.49 11.77
N VAL A 256 -16.59 5.74 10.83
CA VAL A 256 -18.02 5.37 10.83
C VAL A 256 -18.17 3.86 10.86
N PRO A 257 -19.35 3.32 11.26
CA PRO A 257 -19.64 1.89 11.35
C PRO A 257 -19.76 1.19 9.97
N VAL A 258 -18.70 1.30 9.16
CA VAL A 258 -18.61 0.69 7.82
C VAL A 258 -17.31 -0.08 7.72
N ALA A 259 -17.36 -1.31 7.26
CA ALA A 259 -16.21 -2.22 7.23
C ALA A 259 -15.18 -1.85 6.15
N THR A 260 -15.63 -1.26 5.04
CA THR A 260 -14.79 -0.86 3.91
C THR A 260 -15.47 0.22 3.09
N GLY A 261 -14.68 0.95 2.29
CA GLY A 261 -15.17 2.09 1.52
C GLY A 261 -15.23 3.37 2.36
N SER A 262 -14.49 4.39 1.94
CA SER A 262 -14.45 5.70 2.59
C SER A 262 -14.72 6.79 1.56
N SER A 263 -15.37 7.88 1.96
CA SER A 263 -15.57 9.05 1.13
C SER A 263 -14.65 10.18 1.59
N THR A 264 -14.06 10.90 0.65
CA THR A 264 -13.28 12.10 0.93
C THR A 264 -13.94 13.29 0.23
N ILE A 265 -14.20 14.34 0.98
CA ILE A 265 -14.77 15.60 0.50
C ILE A 265 -13.65 16.64 0.53
N LEU A 266 -13.40 17.30 -0.60
CA LEU A 266 -12.51 18.46 -0.69
C LEU A 266 -13.32 19.69 -1.02
N VAL A 267 -13.25 20.70 -0.15
CA VAL A 267 -13.77 22.04 -0.42
C VAL A 267 -12.56 22.96 -0.54
N ALA A 268 -12.42 23.61 -1.68
CA ALA A 268 -11.24 24.43 -1.96
C ALA A 268 -11.61 25.79 -2.51
N VAL A 269 -10.81 26.80 -2.14
CA VAL A 269 -10.77 28.09 -2.81
C VAL A 269 -9.70 28.01 -3.87
N VAL A 270 -10.06 28.29 -5.10
CA VAL A 270 -9.16 28.23 -6.25
C VAL A 270 -8.96 29.60 -6.87
N LYS A 271 -7.85 29.79 -7.57
CA LYS A 271 -7.61 30.98 -8.40
C LYS A 271 -8.13 30.67 -9.79
N SER A 272 -9.16 31.39 -10.22
CA SER A 272 -9.67 31.34 -11.60
C SER A 272 -9.99 32.74 -12.07
N GLU A 273 -9.75 33.01 -13.33
CA GLU A 273 -10.15 34.28 -14.01
C GLU A 273 -11.56 34.13 -14.64
N GLU A 274 -12.02 32.88 -14.80
CA GLU A 274 -13.33 32.56 -15.34
C GLU A 274 -14.21 31.91 -14.28
N GLU A 275 -15.53 31.98 -14.46
CA GLU A 275 -16.46 31.27 -13.60
C GLU A 275 -16.27 29.76 -13.73
N VAL A 276 -16.04 29.10 -12.60
CA VAL A 276 -15.91 27.63 -12.57
C VAL A 276 -17.31 27.02 -12.52
N THR A 277 -17.73 26.42 -13.61
CA THR A 277 -19.01 25.72 -13.74
C THR A 277 -18.83 24.20 -13.67
N ILE A 278 -19.92 23.48 -13.35
CA ILE A 278 -20.03 22.01 -13.41
C ILE A 278 -20.39 21.54 -14.81
#